data_d83fc3635d3f3a9727017f162eb3f1ca
#
_entry.id   d83fc3635d3f3a9727017f162eb3f1ca
#
_cell.length_a   1.000
_cell.length_b   1.000
_cell.length_c   1.000
_cell.angle_alpha   90.00
_cell.angle_beta   90.00
_cell.angle_gamma   90.00
#
_symmetry.space_group_name_H-M   'P 1'
#
loop_
_entity.id
_entity.type
_entity.pdbx_description
1 polymer ?
#
loop_
_entity_poly.entity_id
_entity_poly.type
_entity_poly.pdbx_seq_one_letter_code
_entity_poly.pdbx_strand_id
1 'polypeptide(L)'
;MENFRLKVFRAVAQHLNFRVAAEELLLTQPAVTQQIKALESELGTPLFDRSGGRVALTPAGIALVPYAVELHRLSEEAREAVAAAVGATAGELAIGASQTIGQYLLPRLLAAFLAENSRVQVSVSGGNTQTVLEDLRARRIQVALIEGPVLGQDVRVAPFMEDHLVCIVAADSEFADHAVTLDELKQMTLLVREQGSGSRRVVERAMEAAGLSLRDLRLGLTFDSTEGLLSAVEAGLGVAFVSRWAVRNQLALGTLRLAQVKQLKLSRMFSLATAAGPEPTGTAGAFWRLVLDRAEALAPRATGRGKS
;
A
#
# COMPACT_ATOMS: atom_id res chain seq x y z
N MET A 1 12.00 18.46 19.61
CA MET A 1 12.95 18.91 18.57
C MET A 1 12.22 19.66 17.45
N GLU A 2 10.96 19.33 17.14
CA GLU A 2 10.14 20.12 16.21
C GLU A 2 9.81 21.50 16.79
N ASN A 3 9.84 22.54 15.94
CA ASN A 3 9.36 23.87 16.34
C ASN A 3 7.85 23.80 16.63
N PHE A 4 7.46 24.15 17.85
CA PHE A 4 6.07 24.05 18.31
C PHE A 4 5.09 24.85 17.43
N ARG A 5 5.50 25.99 16.89
CA ARG A 5 4.67 26.81 16.00
C ARG A 5 4.40 26.11 14.68
N LEU A 6 5.39 25.39 14.12
CA LEU A 6 5.21 24.58 12.90
C LEU A 6 4.29 23.38 13.15
N LYS A 7 4.38 22.75 14.33
CA LYS A 7 3.44 21.70 14.75
C LYS A 7 2.00 22.22 14.76
N VAL A 8 1.79 23.39 15.38
CA VAL A 8 0.46 24.03 15.41
C VAL A 8 -0.01 24.42 14.01
N PHE A 9 0.87 24.97 13.17
CA PHE A 9 0.56 25.31 11.78
C PHE A 9 0.09 24.07 11.00
N ARG A 10 0.80 22.95 11.11
CA ARG A 10 0.47 21.69 10.45
C ARG A 10 -0.92 21.18 10.84
N ALA A 11 -1.24 21.16 12.13
CA ALA A 11 -2.55 20.75 12.61
C ALA A 11 -3.69 21.65 12.09
N VAL A 12 -3.49 22.99 12.07
CA VAL A 12 -4.50 23.90 11.52
C VAL A 12 -4.62 23.74 10.00
N ALA A 13 -3.51 23.52 9.27
CA ALA A 13 -3.50 23.31 7.83
C ALA A 13 -4.22 22.00 7.43
N GLN A 14 -4.08 20.96 8.23
CA GLN A 14 -4.73 19.67 8.01
C GLN A 14 -6.25 19.74 8.17
N HIS A 15 -6.74 20.42 9.20
CA HIS A 15 -8.18 20.48 9.50
C HIS A 15 -8.88 21.70 8.93
N LEU A 16 -8.16 22.72 8.51
CA LEU A 16 -8.68 24.05 8.14
C LEU A 16 -9.67 24.57 9.21
N ASN A 17 -9.41 24.20 10.46
CA ASN A 17 -10.26 24.50 11.61
C ASN A 17 -9.43 24.65 12.89
N PHE A 18 -9.38 25.85 13.45
CA PHE A 18 -8.61 26.18 14.64
C PHE A 18 -9.09 25.45 15.90
N ARG A 19 -10.39 25.17 16.02
CA ARG A 19 -10.97 24.48 17.17
C ARG A 19 -10.56 23.00 17.14
N VAL A 20 -10.71 22.34 15.98
CA VAL A 20 -10.34 20.93 15.81
C VAL A 20 -8.84 20.73 16.02
N ALA A 21 -8.01 21.63 15.46
CA ALA A 21 -6.58 21.61 15.71
C ALA A 21 -6.21 21.81 17.18
N ALA A 22 -6.96 22.62 17.91
CA ALA A 22 -6.76 22.81 19.35
C ALA A 22 -7.10 21.54 20.15
N GLU A 23 -8.20 20.88 19.81
CA GLU A 23 -8.61 19.60 20.40
C GLU A 23 -7.53 18.51 20.17
N GLU A 24 -7.05 18.36 18.93
CA GLU A 24 -5.96 17.42 18.59
C GLU A 24 -4.68 17.67 19.40
N LEU A 25 -4.31 18.94 19.54
CA LEU A 25 -3.07 19.33 20.23
C LEU A 25 -3.22 19.43 21.75
N LEU A 26 -4.40 19.16 22.30
CA LEU A 26 -4.74 19.35 23.71
C LEU A 26 -4.47 20.79 24.20
N LEU A 27 -4.80 21.77 23.34
CA LEU A 27 -4.65 23.20 23.60
C LEU A 27 -6.00 23.90 23.59
N THR A 28 -5.98 25.17 24.03
CA THR A 28 -7.13 26.05 23.84
C THR A 28 -7.05 26.70 22.43
N GLN A 29 -8.19 27.00 21.82
CA GLN A 29 -8.24 27.71 20.54
C GLN A 29 -7.53 29.09 20.55
N PRO A 30 -7.60 29.92 21.63
CA PRO A 30 -6.79 31.12 21.75
C PRO A 30 -5.29 30.86 21.67
N ALA A 31 -4.80 29.78 22.35
CA ALA A 31 -3.39 29.40 22.31
C ALA A 31 -2.93 29.02 20.89
N VAL A 32 -3.72 28.21 20.17
CA VAL A 32 -3.46 27.89 18.77
C VAL A 32 -3.41 29.16 17.92
N THR A 33 -4.37 30.07 18.10
CA THR A 33 -4.43 31.33 17.36
C THR A 33 -3.20 32.19 17.64
N GLN A 34 -2.73 32.24 18.88
CA GLN A 34 -1.54 32.99 19.27
C GLN A 34 -0.27 32.41 18.62
N GLN A 35 -0.12 31.08 18.58
CA GLN A 35 1.02 30.42 17.95
C GLN A 35 1.06 30.67 16.44
N ILE A 36 -0.09 30.63 15.76
CA ILE A 36 -0.18 30.96 14.33
C ILE A 36 0.20 32.42 14.09
N LYS A 37 -0.35 33.36 14.86
CA LYS A 37 0.02 34.78 14.74
C LYS A 37 1.51 35.05 14.96
N ALA A 38 2.11 34.33 15.91
CA ALA A 38 3.55 34.43 16.17
C ALA A 38 4.38 33.89 14.98
N LEU A 39 3.94 32.80 14.36
CA LEU A 39 4.58 32.26 13.15
C LEU A 39 4.41 33.21 11.95
N GLU A 40 3.21 33.74 11.74
CA GLU A 40 2.92 34.73 10.69
C GLU A 40 3.75 36.01 10.86
N SER A 41 3.93 36.46 12.10
CA SER A 41 4.77 37.61 12.41
C SER A 41 6.27 37.34 12.16
N GLU A 42 6.75 36.13 12.45
CA GLU A 42 8.13 35.68 12.19
C GLU A 42 8.41 35.62 10.69
N LEU A 43 7.44 35.16 9.90
CA LEU A 43 7.55 35.01 8.44
C LEU A 43 7.17 36.29 7.67
N GLY A 44 6.62 37.29 8.37
CA GLY A 44 6.20 38.58 7.78
C GLY A 44 5.00 38.49 6.82
N THR A 45 4.24 37.36 6.85
CA THR A 45 3.12 37.15 5.94
C THR A 45 2.02 36.28 6.59
N PRO A 46 0.73 36.51 6.30
CA PRO A 46 -0.33 35.63 6.76
C PRO A 46 -0.27 34.27 6.06
N LEU A 47 -0.49 33.21 6.83
CA LEU A 47 -0.52 31.81 6.36
C LEU A 47 -1.94 31.30 6.15
N PHE A 48 -2.91 31.90 6.84
CA PHE A 48 -4.33 31.56 6.74
C PHE A 48 -5.16 32.79 6.37
N ASP A 49 -6.07 32.59 5.42
CA ASP A 49 -7.17 33.51 5.16
C ASP A 49 -8.37 33.12 6.03
N ARG A 50 -8.93 34.12 6.71
CA ARG A 50 -10.09 33.98 7.61
C ARG A 50 -11.26 34.84 7.14
N SER A 51 -11.14 35.46 5.96
CA SER A 51 -12.21 36.25 5.33
C SER A 51 -13.32 35.31 4.87
N GLY A 52 -14.57 35.64 5.15
CA GLY A 52 -15.72 34.87 4.67
C GLY A 52 -16.18 33.70 5.55
N GLY A 53 -15.76 33.62 6.82
CA GLY A 53 -16.25 32.62 7.77
C GLY A 53 -15.70 31.19 7.59
N ARG A 54 -14.77 30.99 6.66
CA ARG A 54 -14.02 29.75 6.45
C ARG A 54 -12.52 30.01 6.57
N VAL A 55 -11.82 29.02 7.10
CA VAL A 55 -10.35 29.04 7.16
C VAL A 55 -9.80 28.41 5.86
N ALA A 56 -8.96 29.12 5.16
CA ALA A 56 -8.24 28.63 3.99
C ALA A 56 -6.75 28.97 4.10
N LEU A 57 -5.90 28.21 3.42
CA LEU A 57 -4.48 28.54 3.30
C LEU A 57 -4.28 29.70 2.30
N THR A 58 -3.40 30.63 2.67
CA THR A 58 -2.87 31.59 1.70
C THR A 58 -1.85 30.93 0.76
N PRO A 59 -1.43 31.56 -0.35
CA PRO A 59 -0.31 31.06 -1.15
C PRO A 59 0.95 30.79 -0.34
N ALA A 60 1.27 31.64 0.67
CA ALA A 60 2.38 31.42 1.59
C ALA A 60 2.15 30.20 2.50
N GLY A 61 0.91 30.01 3.00
CA GLY A 61 0.53 28.83 3.76
C GLY A 61 0.67 27.55 2.93
N ILE A 62 0.17 27.55 1.69
CA ILE A 62 0.33 26.40 0.77
C ILE A 62 1.81 26.08 0.54
N ALA A 63 2.65 27.07 0.33
CA ALA A 63 4.10 26.89 0.16
C ALA A 63 4.79 26.31 1.40
N LEU A 64 4.33 26.67 2.63
CA LEU A 64 4.92 26.21 3.88
C LEU A 64 4.52 24.77 4.25
N VAL A 65 3.34 24.28 3.84
CA VAL A 65 2.84 22.95 4.21
C VAL A 65 3.87 21.83 3.97
N PRO A 66 4.46 21.65 2.78
CA PRO A 66 5.38 20.55 2.54
C PRO A 66 6.62 20.62 3.44
N TYR A 67 7.11 21.80 3.76
CA TYR A 67 8.26 21.98 4.65
C TYR A 67 7.90 21.67 6.12
N ALA A 68 6.72 22.07 6.58
CA ALA A 68 6.27 21.77 7.93
C ALA A 68 6.09 20.25 8.14
N VAL A 69 5.57 19.54 7.14
CA VAL A 69 5.45 18.08 7.14
C VAL A 69 6.84 17.43 7.18
N GLU A 70 7.77 17.89 6.37
CA GLU A 70 9.12 17.33 6.29
C GLU A 70 9.94 17.57 7.56
N LEU A 71 9.86 18.75 8.17
CA LEU A 71 10.52 19.06 9.44
C LEU A 71 9.98 18.22 10.59
N HIS A 72 8.67 17.95 10.60
CA HIS A 72 8.08 17.04 11.57
C HIS A 72 8.67 15.63 11.41
N ARG A 73 8.66 15.09 10.19
CA ARG A 73 9.21 13.79 9.85
C ARG A 73 10.68 13.64 10.29
N LEU A 74 11.53 14.61 9.94
CA LEU A 74 12.93 14.62 10.34
C LEU A 74 13.11 14.65 11.87
N SER A 75 12.24 15.39 12.56
CA SER A 75 12.25 15.44 14.02
C SER A 75 11.92 14.09 14.65
N GLU A 76 10.93 13.39 14.12
CA GLU A 76 10.57 12.05 14.58
C GLU A 76 11.65 11.02 14.23
N GLU A 77 12.18 11.03 13.01
CA GLU A 77 13.30 10.16 12.62
C GLU A 77 14.54 10.36 13.52
N ALA A 78 14.85 11.60 13.89
CA ALA A 78 15.95 11.86 14.79
C ALA A 78 15.69 11.29 16.20
N ARG A 79 14.45 11.37 16.71
CA ARG A 79 14.07 10.74 17.98
C ARG A 79 14.18 9.22 17.91
N GLU A 80 13.68 8.62 16.83
CA GLU A 80 13.73 7.20 16.60
C GLU A 80 15.17 6.69 16.45
N ALA A 81 16.02 7.43 15.76
CA ALA A 81 17.44 7.10 15.61
C ALA A 81 18.16 7.09 16.97
N VAL A 82 17.86 8.07 17.83
CA VAL A 82 18.39 8.13 19.20
C VAL A 82 17.85 6.96 20.03
N ALA A 83 16.56 6.64 19.95
CA ALA A 83 15.95 5.51 20.64
C ALA A 83 16.55 4.17 20.17
N ALA A 84 16.77 4.00 18.86
CA ALA A 84 17.41 2.82 18.30
C ALA A 84 18.86 2.63 18.78
N ALA A 85 19.61 3.72 18.95
CA ALA A 85 20.98 3.69 19.45
C ALA A 85 21.08 3.16 20.90
N VAL A 86 20.00 3.26 21.67
CA VAL A 86 19.91 2.71 23.03
C VAL A 86 19.10 1.40 23.11
N GLY A 87 18.87 0.75 21.97
CA GLY A 87 18.19 -0.55 21.91
C GLY A 87 16.67 -0.49 22.11
N ALA A 88 16.05 0.66 21.95
CA ALA A 88 14.63 0.85 22.17
C ALA A 88 13.92 1.31 20.88
N THR A 89 13.41 0.37 20.08
CA THR A 89 12.52 0.74 18.98
C THR A 89 11.14 1.09 19.56
N ALA A 90 10.77 2.36 19.46
CA ALA A 90 9.48 2.88 19.89
C ALA A 90 9.07 4.03 18.97
N GLY A 91 7.78 4.28 18.81
CA GLY A 91 7.26 5.35 17.97
C GLY A 91 6.11 4.87 17.10
N GLU A 92 5.79 5.64 16.07
CA GLU A 92 4.72 5.34 15.13
C GLU A 92 5.30 4.76 13.82
N LEU A 93 4.58 3.82 13.24
CA LEU A 93 4.88 3.23 11.95
C LEU A 93 3.63 3.24 11.07
N ALA A 94 3.61 4.11 10.07
CA ALA A 94 2.53 4.16 9.08
C ALA A 94 2.90 3.34 7.84
N ILE A 95 2.15 2.28 7.58
CA ILE A 95 2.36 1.33 6.48
C ILE A 95 1.22 1.45 5.48
N GLY A 96 1.55 1.52 4.19
CA GLY A 96 0.61 1.29 3.11
C GLY A 96 0.83 -0.07 2.49
N ALA A 97 -0.23 -0.80 2.16
CA ALA A 97 -0.09 -2.09 1.50
C ALA A 97 -1.07 -2.27 0.35
N SER A 98 -0.58 -2.78 -0.79
CA SER A 98 -1.45 -3.25 -1.86
C SER A 98 -2.29 -4.44 -1.39
N GLN A 99 -3.45 -4.61 -2.00
CA GLN A 99 -4.50 -5.50 -1.46
C GLN A 99 -4.02 -6.92 -1.18
N THR A 100 -3.33 -7.57 -2.12
CA THR A 100 -2.86 -8.94 -1.91
C THR A 100 -1.91 -9.02 -0.71
N ILE A 101 -0.95 -8.09 -0.63
CA ILE A 101 0.01 -8.10 0.48
C ILE A 101 -0.69 -7.73 1.78
N GLY A 102 -1.51 -6.69 1.78
CA GLY A 102 -2.23 -6.20 2.97
C GLY A 102 -3.14 -7.24 3.61
N GLN A 103 -3.84 -8.02 2.79
CA GLN A 103 -4.80 -9.02 3.26
C GLN A 103 -4.15 -10.34 3.67
N TYR A 104 -3.15 -10.82 2.92
CA TYR A 104 -2.68 -12.19 3.07
C TYR A 104 -1.27 -12.35 3.65
N LEU A 105 -0.41 -11.34 3.54
CA LEU A 105 0.99 -11.41 3.99
C LEU A 105 1.29 -10.47 5.16
N LEU A 106 0.88 -9.21 5.07
CA LEU A 106 1.20 -8.18 6.06
C LEU A 106 0.82 -8.55 7.51
N PRO A 107 -0.33 -9.18 7.80
CA PRO A 107 -0.65 -9.57 9.17
C PRO A 107 0.40 -10.48 9.81
N ARG A 108 1.02 -11.37 9.03
CA ARG A 108 2.07 -12.28 9.52
C ARG A 108 3.38 -11.53 9.76
N LEU A 109 3.72 -10.59 8.88
CA LEU A 109 4.89 -9.72 9.04
C LEU A 109 4.73 -8.84 10.28
N LEU A 110 3.54 -8.28 10.50
CA LEU A 110 3.24 -7.46 11.68
C LEU A 110 3.27 -8.27 12.97
N ALA A 111 2.75 -9.49 12.97
CA ALA A 111 2.81 -10.36 14.14
C ALA A 111 4.27 -10.61 14.56
N ALA A 112 5.17 -10.88 13.59
CA ALA A 112 6.59 -11.05 13.86
C ALA A 112 7.26 -9.74 14.32
N PHE A 113 6.91 -8.62 13.68
CA PHE A 113 7.47 -7.32 14.01
C PHE A 113 7.09 -6.84 15.42
N LEU A 114 5.81 -6.91 15.76
CA LEU A 114 5.30 -6.43 17.05
C LEU A 114 5.73 -7.33 18.22
N ALA A 115 6.00 -8.61 17.99
CA ALA A 115 6.57 -9.49 19.01
C ALA A 115 7.96 -9.00 19.49
N GLU A 116 8.74 -8.39 18.60
CA GLU A 116 10.08 -7.86 18.92
C GLU A 116 10.05 -6.36 19.26
N ASN A 117 8.99 -5.64 18.85
CA ASN A 117 8.89 -4.18 18.94
C ASN A 117 7.55 -3.77 19.57
N SER A 118 7.25 -4.24 20.77
CA SER A 118 5.95 -4.07 21.46
C SER A 118 5.56 -2.61 21.77
N ARG A 119 6.51 -1.67 21.69
CA ARG A 119 6.28 -0.24 21.92
C ARG A 119 6.02 0.57 20.66
N VAL A 120 5.95 -0.09 19.49
CA VAL A 120 5.64 0.56 18.23
C VAL A 120 4.13 0.55 18.00
N GLN A 121 3.57 1.70 17.70
CA GLN A 121 2.18 1.84 17.26
C GLN A 121 2.15 1.77 15.74
N VAL A 122 1.41 0.81 15.19
CA VAL A 122 1.34 0.60 13.74
C VAL A 122 -0.02 1.03 13.22
N SER A 123 -0.02 1.88 12.21
CA SER A 123 -1.20 2.17 11.40
C SER A 123 -1.03 1.56 10.00
N VAL A 124 -2.11 0.99 9.47
CA VAL A 124 -2.10 0.35 8.15
C VAL A 124 -3.19 0.96 7.28
N SER A 125 -2.81 1.44 6.10
CA SER A 125 -3.73 1.84 5.04
C SER A 125 -3.64 0.86 3.86
N GLY A 126 -4.78 0.57 3.23
CA GLY A 126 -4.87 -0.32 2.09
C GLY A 126 -5.28 0.40 0.81
N GLY A 127 -4.88 -0.13 -0.32
CA GLY A 127 -5.29 0.38 -1.63
C GLY A 127 -4.77 -0.50 -2.76
N ASN A 128 -4.87 -0.03 -3.99
CA ASN A 128 -4.10 -0.64 -5.07
C ASN A 128 -2.66 -0.07 -5.09
N THR A 129 -1.78 -0.65 -5.90
CA THR A 129 -0.38 -0.22 -5.95
C THR A 129 -0.22 1.27 -6.24
N GLN A 130 -1.07 1.83 -7.10
CA GLN A 130 -1.00 3.25 -7.44
C GLN A 130 -1.36 4.13 -6.25
N THR A 131 -2.47 3.86 -5.59
CA THR A 131 -2.93 4.62 -4.40
C THR A 131 -1.89 4.56 -3.27
N VAL A 132 -1.34 3.38 -3.01
CA VAL A 132 -0.30 3.21 -1.98
C VAL A 132 0.97 4.01 -2.32
N LEU A 133 1.37 4.06 -3.59
CA LEU A 133 2.50 4.89 -4.02
C LEU A 133 2.20 6.39 -3.94
N GLU A 134 0.97 6.80 -4.21
CA GLU A 134 0.53 8.19 -4.02
C GLU A 134 0.56 8.59 -2.54
N ASP A 135 0.14 7.70 -1.63
CA ASP A 135 0.24 7.91 -0.18
C ASP A 135 1.69 8.02 0.28
N LEU A 136 2.58 7.20 -0.26
CA LEU A 136 4.01 7.27 0.03
C LEU A 136 4.62 8.60 -0.44
N ARG A 137 4.31 9.03 -1.66
CA ARG A 137 4.77 10.32 -2.21
C ARG A 137 4.25 11.50 -1.42
N ALA A 138 3.01 11.43 -0.98
CA ALA A 138 2.38 12.45 -0.13
C ALA A 138 2.83 12.36 1.34
N ARG A 139 3.75 11.47 1.68
CA ARG A 139 4.26 11.26 3.05
C ARG A 139 3.17 10.90 4.09
N ARG A 140 2.05 10.34 3.64
CA ARG A 140 1.01 9.82 4.55
C ARG A 140 1.39 8.48 5.16
N ILE A 141 2.30 7.75 4.52
CA ILE A 141 2.89 6.49 5.01
C ILE A 141 4.42 6.56 4.92
N GLN A 142 5.09 5.79 5.74
CA GLN A 142 6.56 5.72 5.80
C GLN A 142 7.10 4.56 4.95
N VAL A 143 6.39 3.44 4.95
CA VAL A 143 6.75 2.23 4.20
C VAL A 143 5.55 1.75 3.40
N ALA A 144 5.79 1.42 2.14
CA ALA A 144 4.82 0.81 1.26
C ALA A 144 5.19 -0.64 0.95
N LEU A 145 4.22 -1.54 0.96
CA LEU A 145 4.35 -2.89 0.42
C LEU A 145 3.50 -2.97 -0.85
N ILE A 146 4.16 -3.18 -1.96
CA ILE A 146 3.55 -3.06 -3.29
C ILE A 146 3.81 -4.30 -4.14
N GLU A 147 2.94 -4.50 -5.10
CA GLU A 147 2.98 -5.61 -6.03
C GLU A 147 3.08 -5.14 -7.48
N GLY A 148 3.92 -5.82 -8.23
CA GLY A 148 4.16 -5.50 -9.63
C GLY A 148 5.17 -4.36 -9.85
N PRO A 149 5.35 -3.94 -11.11
CA PRO A 149 6.38 -2.99 -11.46
C PRO A 149 6.06 -1.57 -10.99
N VAL A 150 7.08 -0.91 -10.44
CA VAL A 150 7.06 0.52 -10.08
C VAL A 150 7.62 1.31 -11.25
N LEU A 151 6.93 2.37 -11.64
CA LEU A 151 7.41 3.32 -12.63
C LEU A 151 7.87 4.60 -11.90
N GLY A 152 9.08 5.05 -12.17
CA GLY A 152 9.67 6.25 -11.61
C GLY A 152 10.91 5.98 -10.75
N GLN A 153 11.69 7.04 -10.50
CA GLN A 153 12.91 7.01 -9.67
C GLN A 153 12.73 7.77 -8.35
N ASP A 154 11.50 8.17 -8.05
CA ASP A 154 11.09 9.00 -6.92
C ASP A 154 10.83 8.20 -5.64
N VAL A 155 11.02 6.90 -5.70
CA VAL A 155 10.92 5.97 -4.58
C VAL A 155 12.08 4.97 -4.57
N ARG A 156 12.55 4.63 -3.39
CA ARG A 156 13.45 3.49 -3.19
C ARG A 156 12.61 2.22 -3.16
N VAL A 157 13.00 1.21 -3.92
CA VAL A 157 12.29 -0.07 -3.99
C VAL A 157 13.24 -1.21 -3.69
N ALA A 158 12.83 -2.15 -2.84
CA ALA A 158 13.54 -3.39 -2.56
C ALA A 158 12.59 -4.59 -2.74
N PRO A 159 12.84 -5.46 -3.71
CA PRO A 159 12.08 -6.70 -3.85
C PRO A 159 12.39 -7.64 -2.67
N PHE A 160 11.36 -8.36 -2.19
CA PHE A 160 11.54 -9.26 -1.05
C PHE A 160 10.91 -10.65 -1.22
N MET A 161 10.00 -10.83 -2.18
CA MET A 161 9.37 -12.14 -2.41
C MET A 161 8.79 -12.23 -3.82
N GLU A 162 8.92 -13.38 -4.46
CA GLU A 162 8.22 -13.67 -5.71
C GLU A 162 6.79 -14.15 -5.43
N ASP A 163 5.84 -13.69 -6.24
CA ASP A 163 4.45 -14.10 -6.25
C ASP A 163 4.02 -14.55 -7.64
N HIS A 164 3.15 -15.55 -7.68
CA HIS A 164 2.61 -16.10 -8.92
C HIS A 164 1.10 -15.85 -8.99
N LEU A 165 0.64 -15.34 -10.12
CA LEU A 165 -0.79 -15.27 -10.39
C LEU A 165 -1.22 -16.57 -11.10
N VAL A 166 -2.40 -17.05 -10.71
CA VAL A 166 -3.02 -18.25 -11.25
C VAL A 166 -4.38 -17.90 -11.83
N CYS A 167 -4.75 -18.58 -12.92
CA CYS A 167 -6.10 -18.49 -13.46
C CYS A 167 -7.04 -19.33 -12.60
N ILE A 168 -8.13 -18.74 -12.15
CA ILE A 168 -9.16 -19.38 -11.34
C ILE A 168 -10.48 -19.44 -12.08
N VAL A 169 -11.21 -20.52 -11.83
CA VAL A 169 -12.53 -20.82 -12.36
C VAL A 169 -13.43 -21.33 -11.24
N ALA A 170 -14.74 -21.29 -11.43
CA ALA A 170 -15.70 -21.93 -10.53
C ALA A 170 -15.45 -23.45 -10.44
N ALA A 171 -15.86 -24.07 -9.34
CA ALA A 171 -15.58 -25.49 -9.07
C ALA A 171 -16.21 -26.43 -10.10
N ASP A 172 -17.35 -26.06 -10.66
CA ASP A 172 -18.13 -26.79 -11.65
C ASP A 172 -17.81 -26.40 -13.11
N SER A 173 -16.83 -25.55 -13.31
CA SER A 173 -16.41 -25.13 -14.65
C SER A 173 -15.80 -26.29 -15.45
N GLU A 174 -16.12 -26.38 -16.74
CA GLU A 174 -15.50 -27.32 -17.67
C GLU A 174 -13.99 -27.17 -17.79
N PHE A 175 -13.44 -26.01 -17.43
CA PHE A 175 -12.01 -25.68 -17.42
C PHE A 175 -11.32 -26.00 -16.10
N ALA A 176 -12.05 -26.55 -15.12
CA ALA A 176 -11.49 -26.89 -13.82
C ALA A 176 -10.38 -27.94 -13.93
N ASP A 177 -9.19 -27.60 -13.44
CA ASP A 177 -7.99 -28.45 -13.46
C ASP A 177 -7.48 -28.81 -14.87
N HIS A 178 -7.98 -28.14 -15.93
CA HIS A 178 -7.60 -28.36 -17.31
C HIS A 178 -6.53 -27.35 -17.82
N ALA A 179 -5.84 -27.76 -18.86
CA ALA A 179 -4.98 -26.85 -19.62
C ALA A 179 -5.83 -26.04 -20.58
N VAL A 180 -5.68 -24.73 -20.54
CA VAL A 180 -6.40 -23.75 -21.35
C VAL A 180 -5.43 -23.11 -22.34
N THR A 181 -5.79 -23.12 -23.60
CA THR A 181 -5.08 -22.40 -24.67
C THR A 181 -5.44 -20.92 -24.68
N LEU A 182 -4.66 -20.10 -25.39
CA LEU A 182 -4.98 -18.68 -25.55
C LEU A 182 -6.28 -18.46 -26.34
N ASP A 183 -6.60 -19.34 -27.28
CA ASP A 183 -7.83 -19.22 -28.06
C ASP A 183 -9.06 -19.60 -27.26
N GLU A 184 -8.97 -20.57 -26.36
CA GLU A 184 -10.04 -20.86 -25.39
C GLU A 184 -10.19 -19.69 -24.40
N LEU A 185 -9.08 -19.13 -23.92
CA LEU A 185 -9.11 -17.97 -23.01
C LEU A 185 -9.84 -16.76 -23.63
N LYS A 186 -9.72 -16.53 -24.96
CA LYS A 186 -10.45 -15.48 -25.67
C LYS A 186 -11.97 -15.67 -25.63
N GLN A 187 -12.44 -16.90 -25.51
CA GLN A 187 -13.88 -17.22 -25.42
C GLN A 187 -14.44 -17.09 -24.00
N MET A 188 -13.56 -17.12 -22.99
CA MET A 188 -13.97 -16.98 -21.58
C MET A 188 -14.26 -15.52 -21.24
N THR A 189 -15.22 -15.31 -20.35
CA THR A 189 -15.44 -13.98 -19.76
C THR A 189 -14.37 -13.70 -18.71
N LEU A 190 -13.43 -12.81 -19.01
CA LEU A 190 -12.37 -12.42 -18.10
C LEU A 190 -12.84 -11.31 -17.16
N LEU A 191 -12.83 -11.58 -15.87
CA LEU A 191 -13.04 -10.60 -14.81
C LEU A 191 -11.70 -9.97 -14.45
N VAL A 192 -11.66 -8.65 -14.31
CA VAL A 192 -10.41 -7.91 -14.13
C VAL A 192 -10.46 -7.03 -12.89
N ARG A 193 -9.29 -6.69 -12.40
CA ARG A 193 -9.12 -5.65 -11.38
C ARG A 193 -9.17 -4.26 -12.03
N GLU A 194 -9.43 -3.28 -11.22
CA GLU A 194 -9.46 -1.85 -11.59
C GLU A 194 -8.10 -1.37 -12.14
N GLN A 195 -8.11 -0.21 -12.81
CA GLN A 195 -6.88 0.47 -13.19
C GLN A 195 -6.09 0.89 -11.94
N GLY A 196 -4.75 0.89 -12.04
CA GLY A 196 -3.87 1.11 -10.88
C GLY A 196 -3.53 -0.15 -10.09
N SER A 197 -4.26 -1.26 -10.28
CA SER A 197 -3.93 -2.56 -9.68
C SER A 197 -2.62 -3.12 -10.24
N GLY A 198 -1.73 -3.54 -9.33
CA GLY A 198 -0.50 -4.25 -9.69
C GLY A 198 -0.78 -5.59 -10.37
N SER A 199 -1.78 -6.34 -9.88
CA SER A 199 -2.21 -7.62 -10.47
C SER A 199 -2.67 -7.44 -11.91
N ARG A 200 -3.51 -6.44 -12.18
CA ARG A 200 -3.98 -6.15 -13.54
C ARG A 200 -2.82 -5.86 -14.48
N ARG A 201 -1.87 -5.02 -14.08
CA ARG A 201 -0.69 -4.69 -14.91
C ARG A 201 0.17 -5.92 -15.24
N VAL A 202 0.30 -6.87 -14.31
CA VAL A 202 1.02 -8.13 -14.55
C VAL A 202 0.31 -8.97 -15.60
N VAL A 203 -1.01 -9.09 -15.49
CA VAL A 203 -1.84 -9.83 -16.48
C VAL A 203 -1.75 -9.18 -17.85
N GLU A 204 -1.95 -7.85 -17.94
CA GLU A 204 -1.84 -7.09 -19.19
C GLU A 204 -0.48 -7.32 -19.89
N ARG A 205 0.63 -7.18 -19.15
CA ARG A 205 1.97 -7.40 -19.70
C ARG A 205 2.23 -8.84 -20.14
N ALA A 206 1.74 -9.82 -19.38
CA ALA A 206 1.89 -11.22 -19.76
C ALA A 206 1.10 -11.57 -21.05
N MET A 207 -0.08 -10.97 -21.19
CA MET A 207 -0.88 -11.12 -22.42
C MET A 207 -0.21 -10.44 -23.61
N GLU A 208 0.27 -9.20 -23.45
CA GLU A 208 1.02 -8.48 -24.48
C GLU A 208 2.25 -9.27 -24.94
N ALA A 209 3.00 -9.84 -24.00
CA ALA A 209 4.16 -10.69 -24.31
C ALA A 209 3.78 -11.98 -25.08
N ALA A 210 2.56 -12.46 -24.90
CA ALA A 210 1.99 -13.60 -25.64
C ALA A 210 1.28 -13.19 -26.95
N GLY A 211 1.38 -11.92 -27.35
CA GLY A 211 0.76 -11.39 -28.57
C GLY A 211 -0.74 -11.14 -28.46
N LEU A 212 -1.26 -11.01 -27.25
CA LEU A 212 -2.67 -10.71 -26.95
C LEU A 212 -2.80 -9.31 -26.34
N SER A 213 -3.91 -8.65 -26.65
CA SER A 213 -4.35 -7.44 -25.98
C SER A 213 -5.60 -7.75 -25.14
N LEU A 214 -5.86 -6.99 -24.10
CA LEU A 214 -7.13 -7.09 -23.37
C LEU A 214 -8.35 -6.86 -24.28
N ARG A 215 -8.17 -6.15 -25.41
CA ARG A 215 -9.23 -5.90 -26.41
C ARG A 215 -9.60 -7.17 -27.21
N ASP A 216 -8.70 -8.16 -27.24
CA ASP A 216 -8.92 -9.45 -27.90
C ASP A 216 -9.69 -10.43 -27.02
N LEU A 217 -9.95 -10.06 -25.77
CA LEU A 217 -10.60 -10.87 -24.77
C LEU A 217 -12.02 -10.37 -24.50
N ARG A 218 -12.89 -11.29 -24.11
CA ARG A 218 -14.22 -10.96 -23.63
C ARG A 218 -14.12 -10.45 -22.20
N LEU A 219 -13.97 -9.13 -22.05
CA LEU A 219 -13.93 -8.50 -20.72
C LEU A 219 -15.33 -8.50 -20.09
N GLY A 220 -15.42 -9.01 -18.88
CA GLY A 220 -16.60 -8.95 -18.02
C GLY A 220 -16.56 -7.75 -17.08
N LEU A 221 -16.84 -8.01 -15.80
CA LEU A 221 -16.89 -6.98 -14.77
C LEU A 221 -15.49 -6.57 -14.29
N THR A 222 -15.38 -5.33 -13.84
CA THR A 222 -14.18 -4.80 -13.18
C THR A 222 -14.44 -4.68 -11.67
N PHE A 223 -13.51 -5.18 -10.87
CA PHE A 223 -13.58 -5.16 -9.41
C PHE A 223 -12.45 -4.32 -8.81
N ASP A 224 -12.75 -3.58 -7.77
CA ASP A 224 -11.79 -2.81 -6.99
C ASP A 224 -11.22 -3.59 -5.80
N SER A 225 -11.66 -4.83 -5.58
CA SER A 225 -11.18 -5.71 -4.53
C SER A 225 -10.88 -7.13 -5.03
N THR A 226 -9.87 -7.76 -4.43
CA THR A 226 -9.52 -9.16 -4.71
C THR A 226 -10.61 -10.10 -4.22
N GLU A 227 -11.18 -9.84 -3.05
CA GLU A 227 -12.27 -10.66 -2.48
C GLU A 227 -13.53 -10.62 -3.34
N GLY A 228 -13.92 -9.41 -3.83
CA GLY A 228 -15.04 -9.28 -4.76
C GLY A 228 -14.81 -10.05 -6.06
N LEU A 229 -13.57 -10.05 -6.55
CA LEU A 229 -13.19 -10.82 -7.74
C LEU A 229 -13.28 -12.34 -7.50
N LEU A 230 -12.80 -12.84 -6.35
CA LEU A 230 -12.92 -14.25 -5.95
C LEU A 230 -14.39 -14.69 -5.87
N SER A 231 -15.21 -13.92 -5.18
CA SER A 231 -16.65 -14.20 -5.02
C SER A 231 -17.39 -14.20 -6.36
N ALA A 232 -17.00 -13.32 -7.29
CA ALA A 232 -17.60 -13.28 -8.63
C ALA A 232 -17.25 -14.53 -9.46
N VAL A 233 -16.02 -15.04 -9.34
CA VAL A 233 -15.63 -16.31 -9.98
C VAL A 233 -16.36 -17.49 -9.33
N GLU A 234 -16.49 -17.53 -8.00
CA GLU A 234 -17.29 -18.55 -7.29
C GLU A 234 -18.77 -18.55 -7.74
N ALA A 235 -19.32 -17.38 -8.04
CA ALA A 235 -20.67 -17.22 -8.57
C ALA A 235 -20.81 -17.59 -10.07
N GLY A 236 -19.74 -18.01 -10.73
CA GLY A 236 -19.78 -18.41 -12.14
C GLY A 236 -19.82 -17.24 -13.15
N LEU A 237 -19.49 -16.01 -12.74
CA LEU A 237 -19.55 -14.83 -13.63
C LEU A 237 -18.42 -14.78 -14.66
N GLY A 238 -17.39 -15.61 -14.51
CA GLY A 238 -16.27 -15.69 -15.41
C GLY A 238 -15.03 -16.27 -14.76
N VAL A 239 -13.86 -15.95 -15.35
CA VAL A 239 -12.55 -16.41 -14.89
C VAL A 239 -11.70 -15.20 -14.50
N ALA A 240 -10.71 -15.39 -13.64
CA ALA A 240 -9.84 -14.31 -13.22
C ALA A 240 -8.40 -14.81 -12.99
N PHE A 241 -7.45 -13.86 -13.05
CA PHE A 241 -6.07 -14.09 -12.63
C PHE A 241 -5.84 -13.42 -11.27
N VAL A 242 -5.49 -14.22 -10.26
CA VAL A 242 -5.28 -13.77 -8.90
C VAL A 242 -3.98 -14.33 -8.32
N SER A 243 -3.43 -13.65 -7.31
CA SER A 243 -2.31 -14.20 -6.56
C SER A 243 -2.65 -15.56 -5.95
N ARG A 244 -1.70 -16.48 -5.98
CA ARG A 244 -1.83 -17.77 -5.30
C ARG A 244 -2.04 -17.62 -3.78
N TRP A 245 -1.60 -16.52 -3.20
CA TRP A 245 -1.87 -16.19 -1.81
C TRP A 245 -3.36 -15.98 -1.55
N ALA A 246 -4.04 -15.29 -2.46
CA ALA A 246 -5.44 -14.89 -2.29
C ALA A 246 -6.39 -16.09 -2.36
N VAL A 247 -6.11 -17.08 -3.20
CA VAL A 247 -7.03 -18.18 -3.50
C VAL A 247 -6.82 -19.46 -2.67
N ARG A 248 -5.86 -19.44 -1.73
CA ARG A 248 -5.48 -20.64 -0.95
C ARG A 248 -6.65 -21.33 -0.25
N ASN A 249 -7.49 -20.53 0.41
CA ASN A 249 -8.60 -21.07 1.18
C ASN A 249 -9.68 -21.65 0.27
N GLN A 250 -10.01 -20.97 -0.82
CA GLN A 250 -10.99 -21.44 -1.80
C GLN A 250 -10.55 -22.73 -2.50
N LEU A 251 -9.25 -22.82 -2.84
CA LEU A 251 -8.70 -24.07 -3.39
C LEU A 251 -8.75 -25.22 -2.38
N ALA A 252 -8.45 -24.94 -1.09
CA ALA A 252 -8.52 -25.94 -0.03
C ALA A 252 -9.95 -26.41 0.26
N LEU A 253 -10.92 -25.49 0.19
CA LEU A 253 -12.36 -25.77 0.34
C LEU A 253 -12.96 -26.39 -0.92
N GLY A 254 -12.31 -26.24 -2.07
CA GLY A 254 -12.78 -26.73 -3.36
C GLY A 254 -13.88 -25.88 -3.98
N THR A 255 -14.10 -24.64 -3.51
CA THR A 255 -15.08 -23.71 -4.10
C THR A 255 -14.57 -23.07 -5.39
N LEU A 256 -13.25 -22.98 -5.55
CA LEU A 256 -12.58 -22.58 -6.78
C LEU A 256 -11.60 -23.67 -7.24
N ARG A 257 -11.33 -23.70 -8.53
CA ARG A 257 -10.33 -24.55 -9.18
C ARG A 257 -9.37 -23.74 -10.02
N LEU A 258 -8.25 -24.36 -10.40
CA LEU A 258 -7.26 -23.76 -11.28
C LEU A 258 -7.53 -24.13 -12.73
N ALA A 259 -7.38 -23.17 -13.65
CA ALA A 259 -7.21 -23.42 -15.07
C ALA A 259 -5.75 -23.13 -15.44
N GLN A 260 -5.10 -24.06 -16.17
CA GLN A 260 -3.66 -23.94 -16.46
C GLN A 260 -3.42 -23.25 -17.81
N VAL A 261 -3.16 -21.96 -17.82
CA VAL A 261 -2.83 -21.22 -19.05
C VAL A 261 -1.30 -21.25 -19.25
N LYS A 262 -0.79 -22.27 -19.94
CA LYS A 262 0.66 -22.57 -20.05
C LYS A 262 1.47 -21.50 -20.77
N GLN A 263 0.88 -20.76 -21.69
CA GLN A 263 1.55 -19.72 -22.49
C GLN A 263 1.76 -18.41 -21.74
N LEU A 264 1.14 -18.22 -20.56
CA LEU A 264 1.28 -17.00 -19.77
C LEU A 264 2.22 -17.23 -18.59
N LYS A 265 3.29 -16.44 -18.53
CA LYS A 265 4.15 -16.34 -17.35
C LYS A 265 3.64 -15.20 -16.47
N LEU A 266 2.98 -15.55 -15.39
CA LEU A 266 2.29 -14.61 -14.49
C LEU A 266 2.99 -14.56 -13.14
N SER A 267 4.24 -14.10 -13.13
CA SER A 267 5.00 -13.85 -11.91
C SER A 267 5.27 -12.37 -11.71
N ARG A 268 5.45 -11.97 -10.45
CA ARG A 268 5.79 -10.61 -10.04
C ARG A 268 6.59 -10.62 -8.76
N MET A 269 7.28 -9.51 -8.49
CA MET A 269 7.90 -9.31 -7.19
C MET A 269 6.96 -8.53 -6.26
N PHE A 270 6.83 -8.98 -5.03
CA PHE A 270 6.42 -8.14 -3.91
C PHE A 270 7.61 -7.32 -3.47
N SER A 271 7.40 -6.04 -3.29
CA SER A 271 8.46 -5.09 -2.99
C SER A 271 8.08 -4.16 -1.86
N LEU A 272 9.07 -3.85 -1.03
CA LEU A 272 9.03 -2.70 -0.14
C LEU A 272 9.34 -1.44 -0.95
N ALA A 273 8.72 -0.34 -0.57
CA ALA A 273 9.09 0.98 -1.07
C ALA A 273 9.10 2.01 0.05
N THR A 274 10.02 2.96 -0.06
CA THR A 274 10.09 4.17 0.75
C THR A 274 10.31 5.37 -0.16
N ALA A 275 10.18 6.58 0.36
CA ALA A 275 10.59 7.76 -0.39
C ALA A 275 12.05 7.64 -0.83
N ALA A 276 12.40 8.28 -1.94
CA ALA A 276 13.78 8.33 -2.43
C ALA A 276 14.71 8.93 -1.37
N GLY A 277 15.93 8.37 -1.26
CA GLY A 277 16.91 8.80 -0.28
C GLY A 277 17.68 7.63 0.35
N PRO A 278 18.28 7.82 1.54
CA PRO A 278 18.98 6.76 2.27
C PRO A 278 18.01 5.66 2.70
N GLU A 279 18.54 4.55 3.22
CA GLU A 279 17.72 3.52 3.82
C GLU A 279 16.91 4.08 5.00
N PRO A 280 15.67 3.59 5.19
CA PRO A 280 14.88 4.04 6.31
C PRO A 280 15.52 3.67 7.65
N THR A 281 15.39 4.54 8.63
CA THR A 281 15.87 4.38 10.01
C THR A 281 14.68 4.27 10.96
N GLY A 282 14.94 4.15 12.26
CA GLY A 282 13.89 4.10 13.27
C GLY A 282 12.94 2.91 13.11
N THR A 283 11.66 3.12 13.36
CA THR A 283 10.59 2.10 13.25
C THR A 283 10.43 1.59 11.82
N ALA A 284 10.49 2.48 10.84
CA ALA A 284 10.43 2.13 9.41
C ALA A 284 11.62 1.28 9.00
N GLY A 285 12.84 1.60 9.46
CA GLY A 285 14.04 0.83 9.19
C GLY A 285 14.06 -0.53 9.87
N ALA A 286 13.53 -0.63 11.08
CA ALA A 286 13.39 -1.90 11.78
C ALA A 286 12.40 -2.83 11.04
N PHE A 287 11.25 -2.31 10.61
CA PHE A 287 10.28 -3.07 9.82
C PHE A 287 10.84 -3.46 8.45
N TRP A 288 11.52 -2.55 7.75
CA TRP A 288 12.17 -2.79 6.47
C TRP A 288 13.13 -3.98 6.53
N ARG A 289 14.04 -4.00 7.50
CA ARG A 289 15.00 -5.10 7.73
C ARG A 289 14.29 -6.41 8.04
N LEU A 290 13.31 -6.40 8.94
CA LEU A 290 12.56 -7.61 9.30
C LEU A 290 11.88 -8.23 8.07
N VAL A 291 11.28 -7.41 7.19
CA VAL A 291 10.63 -7.91 5.98
C VAL A 291 11.66 -8.54 5.03
N LEU A 292 12.80 -7.89 4.79
CA LEU A 292 13.85 -8.44 3.93
C LEU A 292 14.41 -9.75 4.47
N ASP A 293 14.58 -9.86 5.79
CA ASP A 293 15.20 -11.03 6.43
C ASP A 293 14.23 -12.22 6.54
N ARG A 294 12.92 -11.97 6.68
CA ARG A 294 11.97 -13.03 7.07
C ARG A 294 10.87 -13.32 6.05
N ALA A 295 10.70 -12.51 5.03
CA ALA A 295 9.58 -12.67 4.11
C ALA A 295 9.56 -14.05 3.43
N GLU A 296 10.71 -14.55 3.00
CA GLU A 296 10.82 -15.88 2.36
C GLU A 296 10.44 -17.02 3.32
N ALA A 297 10.79 -16.89 4.60
CA ALA A 297 10.45 -17.89 5.62
C ALA A 297 8.93 -17.95 5.90
N LEU A 298 8.21 -16.85 5.63
CA LEU A 298 6.76 -16.74 5.78
C LEU A 298 6.00 -17.17 4.51
N ALA A 299 6.72 -17.41 3.40
CA ALA A 299 6.13 -17.91 2.16
C ALA A 299 5.42 -19.25 2.41
N PRO A 300 4.24 -19.47 1.81
CA PRO A 300 3.58 -20.76 1.92
C PRO A 300 4.50 -21.81 1.30
N ARG A 301 4.85 -22.82 2.08
CA ARG A 301 5.52 -24.01 1.52
C ARG A 301 4.65 -24.53 0.38
N ALA A 302 5.25 -24.76 -0.78
CA ALA A 302 4.57 -25.37 -1.90
C ALA A 302 3.97 -26.70 -1.42
N THR A 303 2.65 -26.72 -1.23
CA THR A 303 1.95 -27.95 -0.86
C THR A 303 2.02 -28.89 -2.04
N GLY A 304 2.84 -29.94 -1.90
CA GLY A 304 2.71 -31.19 -2.60
C GLY A 304 3.13 -31.21 -4.06
N ARG A 305 4.36 -31.65 -4.32
CA ARG A 305 4.57 -32.55 -5.45
C ARG A 305 3.56 -33.69 -5.29
N GLY A 306 2.56 -33.78 -6.18
CA GLY A 306 1.80 -34.99 -6.35
C GLY A 306 2.80 -36.14 -6.54
N LYS A 307 2.75 -37.09 -5.64
CA LYS A 307 3.40 -38.37 -5.87
C LYS A 307 2.71 -38.98 -7.10
N SER A 308 3.56 -39.29 -8.07
CA SER A 308 3.30 -40.12 -9.22
C SER A 308 2.38 -41.30 -8.96
#